data_2eae7c80ade4e6b19a2e4f8af1245c24
#
_entry.id   2eae7c80ade4e6b19a2e4f8af1245c24
#
_cell.length_a   1.000
_cell.length_b   1.000
_cell.length_c   1.000
_cell.angle_alpha   90.00
_cell.angle_beta   90.00
_cell.angle_gamma   90.00
#
_symmetry.space_group_name_H-M   'P 1'
#
loop_
_entity.id
_entity.type
_entity.pdbx_description
1 polymer ?
#
loop_
_entity_poly.entity_id
_entity_poly.type
_entity_poly.pdbx_seq_one_letter_code
_entity_poly.pdbx_strand_id
1 'polypeptide(L)'
;MIYSMEQEKERMILVGVSEGNQMDAYASLKELEELAETAGAEVASKILQNREGIHPATYVGKGKLEEIRQLLYHLEADGVICDDELTPAQMKNLEEELSC
;
A
#
# COMPACT_ATOMS: atom_id res chain seq x y z
N MET A 1 -7.26 -36.57 4.26
CA MET A 1 -6.56 -35.90 3.38
C MET A 1 -5.95 -34.75 3.95
N ILE A 2 -4.90 -34.51 3.54
CA ILE A 2 -4.36 -33.36 3.87
C ILE A 2 -4.16 -32.64 2.69
N TYR A 3 -4.67 -31.57 2.70
CA TYR A 3 -4.36 -30.72 1.76
C TYR A 3 -3.32 -29.88 2.26
N SER A 4 -2.75 -29.19 1.38
CA SER A 4 -1.77 -28.25 1.70
C SER A 4 -2.37 -27.29 2.63
N MET A 5 -1.71 -27.14 3.70
CA MET A 5 -2.08 -26.11 4.61
C MET A 5 -1.41 -24.81 4.26
N GLU A 6 -0.62 -24.80 3.20
CA GLU A 6 -0.05 -23.56 2.77
C GLU A 6 -1.08 -22.78 1.99
N GLN A 7 -1.48 -21.68 2.53
CA GLN A 7 -2.30 -20.74 1.79
C GLN A 7 -1.37 -19.75 1.15
N GLU A 8 -1.67 -19.40 -0.07
CA GLU A 8 -0.92 -18.34 -0.70
C GLU A 8 -1.16 -17.07 0.08
N LYS A 9 -0.08 -16.41 0.46
CA LYS A 9 -0.18 -15.15 1.15
C LYS A 9 -0.57 -14.07 0.15
N GLU A 10 -1.39 -13.15 0.57
CA GLU A 10 -1.65 -11.98 -0.23
C GLU A 10 -0.39 -11.14 -0.30
N ARG A 11 -0.03 -10.73 -1.50
CA ARG A 11 1.14 -9.89 -1.72
C ARG A 11 0.69 -8.45 -1.76
N MET A 12 1.17 -7.66 -0.83
CA MET A 12 0.69 -6.29 -0.66
C MET A 12 1.81 -5.28 -0.86
N ILE A 13 1.43 -4.13 -1.40
CA ILE A 13 2.32 -2.99 -1.48
C ILE A 13 1.87 -2.01 -0.42
N LEU A 14 2.79 -1.59 0.42
CA LEU A 14 2.49 -0.62 1.47
C LEU A 14 2.78 0.78 0.94
N VAL A 15 1.86 1.70 1.18
CA VAL A 15 1.98 3.06 0.68
C VAL A 15 1.79 4.05 1.80
N GLY A 16 2.72 4.99 1.92
CA GLY A 16 2.62 6.05 2.90
C GLY A 16 2.87 7.41 2.26
N VAL A 17 2.42 8.45 2.94
CA VAL A 17 2.67 9.82 2.52
C VAL A 17 3.39 10.54 3.67
N SER A 18 4.54 11.14 3.34
CA SER A 18 5.27 11.96 4.28
C SER A 18 4.89 13.40 4.06
N GLU A 19 4.43 14.06 5.10
CA GLU A 19 4.04 15.46 5.05
C GLU A 19 5.11 16.36 5.69
N GLY A 20 6.35 15.93 5.70
CA GLY A 20 7.44 16.72 6.24
C GLY A 20 8.58 15.90 6.83
N ASN A 21 8.28 14.97 7.72
CA ASN A 21 9.30 14.16 8.36
C ASN A 21 9.36 12.75 7.75
N GLN A 22 10.29 12.58 6.81
CA GLN A 22 10.45 11.30 6.14
C GLN A 22 10.89 10.17 7.07
N MET A 23 11.67 10.48 8.11
CA MET A 23 12.12 9.46 9.04
C MET A 23 10.97 8.86 9.81
N ASP A 24 10.03 9.72 10.27
CA ASP A 24 8.85 9.23 10.97
C ASP A 24 7.96 8.43 10.04
N ALA A 25 7.84 8.85 8.78
CA ALA A 25 7.05 8.14 7.80
C ALA A 25 7.63 6.77 7.48
N TYR A 26 8.95 6.67 7.35
CA TYR A 26 9.60 5.38 7.14
C TYR A 26 9.43 4.46 8.35
N ALA A 27 9.56 5.01 9.56
CA ALA A 27 9.36 4.22 10.76
C ALA A 27 7.93 3.70 10.84
N SER A 28 6.96 4.53 10.44
CA SER A 28 5.56 4.13 10.42
C SER A 28 5.31 3.02 9.39
N LEU A 29 5.90 3.12 8.21
CA LEU A 29 5.78 2.07 7.19
C LEU A 29 6.39 0.76 7.65
N LYS A 30 7.52 0.83 8.36
CA LYS A 30 8.16 -0.37 8.88
C LYS A 30 7.29 -1.05 9.92
N GLU A 31 6.64 -0.27 10.77
CA GLU A 31 5.71 -0.81 11.74
C GLU A 31 4.50 -1.45 11.06
N LEU A 32 3.98 -0.79 10.02
CA LEU A 32 2.89 -1.35 9.24
C LEU A 32 3.30 -2.65 8.57
N GLU A 33 4.54 -2.74 8.09
CA GLU A 33 5.06 -3.97 7.50
C GLU A 33 5.03 -5.12 8.51
N GLU A 34 5.49 -4.86 9.73
CA GLU A 34 5.47 -5.87 10.78
C GLU A 34 4.05 -6.33 11.11
N LEU A 35 3.12 -5.38 11.16
CA LEU A 35 1.71 -5.70 11.40
C LEU A 35 1.11 -6.52 10.26
N ALA A 36 1.40 -6.15 9.02
CA ALA A 36 0.89 -6.86 7.86
C ALA A 36 1.43 -8.29 7.82
N GLU A 37 2.71 -8.47 8.10
CA GLU A 37 3.32 -9.80 8.11
C GLU A 37 2.74 -10.67 9.23
N THR A 38 2.51 -10.06 10.39
CA THR A 38 1.89 -10.77 11.50
C THR A 38 0.46 -11.22 11.13
N ALA A 39 -0.22 -10.43 10.32
CA ALA A 39 -1.57 -10.77 9.86
C ALA A 39 -1.55 -11.77 8.69
N GLY A 40 -0.38 -12.18 8.22
CA GLY A 40 -0.26 -13.20 7.19
C GLY A 40 -0.04 -12.70 5.78
N ALA A 41 0.18 -11.41 5.60
CA ALA A 41 0.47 -10.85 4.28
C ALA A 41 1.95 -10.93 3.96
N GLU A 42 2.27 -10.92 2.66
CA GLU A 42 3.63 -10.76 2.20
C GLU A 42 3.78 -9.33 1.69
N VAL A 43 4.76 -8.61 2.18
CA VAL A 43 4.98 -7.23 1.75
C VAL A 43 5.93 -7.24 0.55
N ALA A 44 5.36 -6.97 -0.62
CA ALA A 44 6.12 -7.01 -1.87
C ALA A 44 6.95 -5.74 -2.08
N SER A 45 6.46 -4.62 -1.61
CA SER A 45 7.18 -3.35 -1.72
C SER A 45 6.61 -2.33 -0.76
N LYS A 46 7.40 -1.31 -0.46
CA LYS A 46 6.97 -0.17 0.34
C LYS A 46 7.24 1.09 -0.46
N ILE A 47 6.26 1.95 -0.54
CA ILE A 47 6.35 3.20 -1.30
C ILE A 47 6.04 4.36 -0.38
N LEU A 48 6.89 5.35 -0.40
CA LEU A 48 6.67 6.57 0.37
C LEU A 48 6.67 7.75 -0.59
N GLN A 49 5.60 8.54 -0.56
CA GLN A 49 5.54 9.78 -1.32
C GLN A 49 5.69 10.96 -0.38
N ASN A 50 6.62 11.86 -0.70
CA ASN A 50 6.78 13.09 0.04
C ASN A 50 5.89 14.15 -0.61
N ARG A 51 4.96 14.70 0.14
CA ARG A 51 4.02 15.73 -0.33
C ARG A 51 3.71 16.69 0.79
N GLU A 52 3.19 17.86 0.40
CA GLU A 52 2.73 18.83 1.39
C GLU A 52 1.44 18.36 2.09
N GLY A 53 0.71 17.47 1.47
CA GLY A 53 -0.50 16.92 2.08
C GLY A 53 -1.01 15.73 1.30
N ILE A 54 -1.90 15.00 1.94
CA ILE A 54 -2.55 13.84 1.35
C ILE A 54 -3.49 14.30 0.24
N HIS A 55 -3.42 13.64 -0.91
CA HIS A 55 -4.30 13.97 -2.02
C HIS A 55 -5.75 13.63 -1.64
N PRO A 56 -6.67 14.58 -1.72
CA PRO A 56 -8.03 14.36 -1.23
C PRO A 56 -8.82 13.31 -1.99
N ALA A 57 -8.50 13.06 -3.25
CA ALA A 57 -9.24 12.09 -4.06
C ALA A 57 -8.58 10.71 -4.07
N THR A 58 -7.24 10.65 -4.10
CA THR A 58 -6.54 9.39 -4.33
C THR A 58 -5.40 9.12 -3.34
N TYR A 59 -5.32 9.87 -2.25
CA TYR A 59 -4.31 9.71 -1.20
C TYR A 59 -2.90 10.11 -1.68
N VAL A 60 -2.48 9.62 -2.85
CA VAL A 60 -1.19 9.98 -3.44
C VAL A 60 -1.40 10.73 -4.74
N GLY A 61 -0.35 11.36 -5.24
CA GLY A 61 -0.43 12.10 -6.49
C GLY A 61 -0.48 11.19 -7.71
N LYS A 62 -0.83 11.78 -8.84
CA LYS A 62 -1.06 11.04 -10.08
C LYS A 62 0.15 10.24 -10.54
N GLY A 63 1.35 10.83 -10.45
CA GLY A 63 2.57 10.13 -10.85
C GLY A 63 2.86 8.93 -9.98
N LYS A 64 2.67 9.09 -8.67
CA LYS A 64 2.88 7.99 -7.75
C LYS A 64 1.83 6.90 -7.95
N LEU A 65 0.60 7.29 -8.27
CA LEU A 65 -0.46 6.35 -8.57
C LEU A 65 -0.10 5.45 -9.74
N GLU A 66 0.47 6.03 -10.80
CA GLU A 66 0.93 5.25 -11.95
C GLU A 66 2.08 4.32 -11.59
N GLU A 67 3.02 4.78 -10.76
CA GLU A 67 4.11 3.95 -10.28
C GLU A 67 3.56 2.75 -9.50
N ILE A 68 2.58 2.98 -8.64
CA ILE A 68 1.95 1.89 -7.87
C ILE A 68 1.27 0.90 -8.81
N ARG A 69 0.57 1.41 -9.82
CA ARG A 69 -0.11 0.56 -10.79
C ARG A 69 0.87 -0.38 -11.49
N GLN A 70 2.02 0.16 -11.91
CA GLN A 70 3.03 -0.64 -12.55
C GLN A 70 3.66 -1.66 -11.61
N LEU A 71 3.89 -1.28 -10.36
CA LEU A 71 4.43 -2.21 -9.38
C LEU A 71 3.46 -3.34 -9.06
N LEU A 72 2.17 -3.05 -8.99
CA LEU A 72 1.16 -4.08 -8.79
C LEU A 72 1.27 -5.15 -9.88
N TYR A 73 1.45 -4.70 -11.12
CA TYR A 73 1.58 -5.61 -12.25
C TYR A 73 2.90 -6.38 -12.20
N HIS A 74 4.02 -5.68 -12.08
CA HIS A 74 5.34 -6.31 -12.14
C HIS A 74 5.63 -7.24 -10.96
N LEU A 75 5.15 -6.90 -9.79
CA LEU A 75 5.36 -7.72 -8.59
C LEU A 75 4.26 -8.74 -8.37
N GLU A 76 3.27 -8.75 -9.26
CA GLU A 76 2.10 -9.62 -9.12
C GLU A 76 1.47 -9.46 -7.74
N ALA A 77 1.33 -8.21 -7.31
CA ALA A 77 0.76 -7.91 -6.01
C ALA A 77 -0.76 -7.91 -6.09
N ASP A 78 -1.39 -8.28 -4.98
CA ASP A 78 -2.83 -8.43 -4.90
C ASP A 78 -3.54 -7.16 -4.50
N GLY A 79 -2.84 -6.25 -3.85
CA GLY A 79 -3.46 -5.02 -3.41
C GLY A 79 -2.49 -4.10 -2.70
N VAL A 80 -3.05 -3.06 -2.12
CA VAL A 80 -2.30 -1.97 -1.49
C VAL A 80 -2.83 -1.74 -0.09
N ILE A 81 -1.95 -1.48 0.85
CA ILE A 81 -2.32 -1.06 2.19
C ILE A 81 -1.75 0.34 2.40
N CYS A 82 -2.60 1.29 2.70
CA CYS A 82 -2.18 2.66 2.93
C CYS A 82 -1.95 2.90 4.42
N ASP A 83 -0.91 3.65 4.73
CA ASP A 83 -0.51 3.91 6.12
C ASP A 83 -1.27 5.08 6.74
N ASP A 84 -2.51 5.24 6.36
CA ASP A 84 -3.40 6.26 6.90
C ASP A 84 -4.84 5.78 6.71
N GLU A 85 -5.74 6.34 7.49
CA GLU A 85 -7.14 6.02 7.32
C GLU A 85 -7.68 6.76 6.09
N LEU A 86 -8.21 6.01 5.15
CA LEU A 86 -8.73 6.58 3.92
C LEU A 86 -10.20 6.97 4.06
N THR A 87 -10.58 8.06 3.41
CA THR A 87 -12.00 8.38 3.29
C THR A 87 -12.66 7.38 2.33
N PRO A 88 -13.98 7.21 2.41
CA PRO A 88 -14.66 6.34 1.45
C PRO A 88 -14.42 6.74 0.00
N ALA A 89 -14.34 8.04 -0.28
CA ALA A 89 -14.07 8.53 -1.63
C ALA A 89 -12.66 8.14 -2.09
N GLN A 90 -11.66 8.29 -1.21
CA GLN A 90 -10.29 7.90 -1.54
C GLN A 90 -10.21 6.40 -1.81
N MET A 91 -10.84 5.61 -0.97
CA MET A 91 -10.84 4.16 -1.12
C MET A 91 -11.46 3.74 -2.46
N LYS A 92 -12.61 4.28 -2.77
CA LYS A 92 -13.29 3.99 -4.03
C LYS A 92 -12.44 4.39 -5.24
N ASN A 93 -11.87 5.59 -5.19
CA ASN A 93 -11.06 6.08 -6.31
C ASN A 93 -9.80 5.25 -6.49
N LEU A 94 -9.15 4.84 -5.41
CA LEU A 94 -7.98 3.99 -5.49
C LEU A 94 -8.32 2.62 -6.07
N GLU A 95 -9.42 2.03 -5.64
CA GLU A 95 -9.86 0.74 -6.17
C GLU A 95 -10.09 0.82 -7.68
N GLU A 96 -10.75 1.88 -8.14
CA GLU A 96 -11.01 2.07 -9.57
C GLU A 96 -9.72 2.31 -10.35
N GLU A 97 -8.85 3.16 -9.83
CA GLU A 97 -7.61 3.53 -10.54
C GLU A 97 -6.59 2.40 -10.56
N LEU A 98 -6.53 1.60 -9.52
CA LEU A 98 -5.54 0.54 -9.42
C LEU A 98 -6.09 -0.84 -9.81
N SER A 99 -7.38 -0.95 -9.95
CA SER A 99 -8.06 -2.22 -10.31
C SER A 99 -7.78 -3.33 -9.32
N CYS A 100 -7.82 -2.99 -8.03
CA CYS A 100 -7.57 -4.01 -7.01
C CYS A 100 -8.45 -3.87 -5.78
#